data_c9402fd15726e3ba1c25f3c12960b3dd
#
_entry.id   c9402fd15726e3ba1c25f3c12960b3dd
#
_cell.length_a   1.000
_cell.length_b   1.000
_cell.length_c   1.000
_cell.angle_alpha   90.00
_cell.angle_beta   90.00
_cell.angle_gamma   90.00
#
_symmetry.space_group_name_H-M   'P 1'
#
loop_
_entity.id
_entity.type
_entity.pdbx_description
1 polymer ?
#
loop_
_entity_poly.entity_id
_entity_poly.type
_entity_poly.pdbx_seq_one_letter_code
_entity_poly.pdbx_strand_id
1 'polypeptide(L)'
;VSVYARQAGARYWFDNRPLKIENNQLIFNKFAIYTTSRNPFTIDGNVDFRNMDRPTANLTLRAQNYTLLDAPRTRESMLYGKIFVDLNATVRGPLDGLTMRGNMNLLGNTDVTYVLTDSPLTVEDRLGELVTFTSFTDTTSVQATEVPTMSLGGMDMLMSVHIDDAVRLRADLSPDRSSRVELEGGGDLNLQYTPQGDLTLSGRYTLIGGMMKYALPVIPLKEFQFVNGSYVDWTGNPMNPSLNLTATERVRASVSDGDDGGSRMVNFDVSISIKNRLENPDLSFNLSAPEDATVQGELAGMSADERSKQAITMLATGMYLYNSGKGGGLTMGSALNSVLQSQINSLTGNLKNASLSVGIEDRTAAETGDKQTDYSFRYSQRFFNDRVQIIIGGKVSSGANATNDVESFIDNISLEYRLDN
;
A
#
# COMPACT_ATOMS: atom_id res chain seq x y z
N VAL A 1 13.25 -6.62 37.03
CA VAL A 1 12.12 -7.36 36.44
C VAL A 1 11.98 -6.92 34.99
N SER A 2 11.71 -7.84 34.06
CA SER A 2 11.45 -7.51 32.65
C SER A 2 10.22 -8.24 32.13
N VAL A 3 9.52 -7.62 31.18
CA VAL A 3 8.39 -8.19 30.46
C VAL A 3 8.69 -8.14 28.97
N TYR A 4 8.41 -9.23 28.27
CA TYR A 4 8.50 -9.26 26.81
C TYR A 4 7.09 -9.11 26.22
N ALA A 5 6.85 -8.00 25.50
CA ALA A 5 5.61 -7.75 24.79
C ALA A 5 5.69 -8.41 23.41
N ARG A 6 5.06 -9.59 23.25
CA ARG A 6 5.13 -10.38 22.01
C ARG A 6 4.62 -9.59 20.79
N GLN A 7 3.53 -8.81 20.94
CA GLN A 7 2.95 -8.01 19.86
C GLN A 7 3.85 -6.86 19.40
N ALA A 8 4.62 -6.26 20.34
CA ALA A 8 5.57 -5.21 20.05
C ALA A 8 6.97 -5.73 19.68
N GLY A 9 7.22 -7.05 19.84
CA GLY A 9 8.53 -7.64 19.64
C GLY A 9 9.62 -7.04 20.55
N ALA A 10 9.24 -6.37 21.64
CA ALA A 10 10.11 -5.57 22.48
C ALA A 10 10.13 -6.05 23.93
N ARG A 11 11.29 -5.88 24.59
CA ARG A 11 11.45 -6.18 25.99
C ARG A 11 11.52 -4.89 26.81
N TYR A 12 10.76 -4.83 27.89
CA TYR A 12 10.68 -3.70 28.80
C TYR A 12 11.25 -4.10 30.15
N TRP A 13 12.13 -3.27 30.71
CA TRP A 13 12.72 -3.43 32.04
C TRP A 13 12.15 -2.40 32.99
N PHE A 14 11.72 -2.86 34.15
CA PHE A 14 11.19 -1.99 35.19
C PHE A 14 12.27 -1.55 36.16
N ASP A 15 12.11 -0.37 36.71
CA ASP A 15 12.93 0.11 37.82
C ASP A 15 12.94 -0.90 38.99
N ASN A 16 14.08 -1.03 39.64
CA ASN A 16 14.22 -1.89 40.84
C ASN A 16 13.79 -1.17 42.12
N ARG A 17 13.40 0.11 42.04
CA ARG A 17 12.87 0.86 43.19
C ARG A 17 11.54 0.29 43.64
N PRO A 18 11.35 0.11 44.97
CA PRO A 18 10.05 -0.38 45.47
C PRO A 18 8.95 0.66 45.25
N LEU A 19 7.80 0.19 44.78
CA LEU A 19 6.59 1.01 44.83
C LEU A 19 6.11 1.09 46.28
N LYS A 20 5.73 2.29 46.71
CA LYS A 20 5.22 2.53 48.07
C LYS A 20 3.72 2.40 48.10
N ILE A 21 3.21 1.76 49.15
CA ILE A 21 1.81 1.74 49.48
C ILE A 21 1.66 2.48 50.84
N GLU A 22 1.07 3.66 50.82
CA GLU A 22 0.80 4.47 51.99
C GLU A 22 -0.64 4.99 51.97
N ASN A 23 -1.35 4.95 53.07
CA ASN A 23 -2.72 5.46 53.22
C ASN A 23 -3.68 4.94 52.15
N ASN A 24 -3.62 3.65 51.84
CA ASN A 24 -4.39 3.00 50.77
C ASN A 24 -4.11 3.58 49.36
N GLN A 25 -2.96 4.17 49.16
CA GLN A 25 -2.50 4.66 47.85
C GLN A 25 -1.26 3.94 47.39
N LEU A 26 -1.21 3.50 46.14
CA LEU A 26 -0.01 3.07 45.47
C LEU A 26 0.66 4.30 44.85
N ILE A 27 1.87 4.61 45.29
CA ILE A 27 2.59 5.85 44.95
C ILE A 27 3.68 5.51 43.93
N PHE A 28 3.66 6.23 42.83
CA PHE A 28 4.69 6.26 41.81
C PHE A 28 5.52 7.54 41.98
N ASN A 29 6.81 7.39 42.25
CA ASN A 29 7.75 8.51 42.33
C ASN A 29 8.82 8.31 41.27
N LYS A 30 8.60 8.91 40.10
CA LYS A 30 9.46 8.74 38.91
C LYS A 30 9.75 7.28 38.63
N PHE A 31 8.73 6.43 38.72
CA PHE A 31 8.88 5.01 38.39
C PHE A 31 9.26 4.87 36.91
N ALA A 32 10.39 4.23 36.63
CA ALA A 32 10.98 4.21 35.30
C ALA A 32 10.80 2.85 34.62
N ILE A 33 10.43 2.91 33.35
CA ILE A 33 10.37 1.77 32.42
C ILE A 33 11.38 2.03 31.31
N TYR A 34 12.26 1.06 31.07
CA TYR A 34 13.32 1.12 30.08
C TYR A 34 13.06 0.12 28.96
N THR A 35 13.52 0.47 27.79
CA THR A 35 13.68 -0.43 26.64
C THR A 35 15.16 -0.62 26.34
N THR A 36 15.55 -0.82 25.09
CA THR A 36 16.94 -0.92 24.66
C THR A 36 17.75 0.37 24.89
N SER A 37 17.08 1.52 24.99
CA SER A 37 17.72 2.80 25.31
C SER A 37 17.85 3.03 26.82
N ARG A 38 18.76 3.93 27.22
CA ARG A 38 18.89 4.37 28.61
C ARG A 38 17.88 5.43 29.03
N ASN A 39 17.12 5.98 28.08
CA ASN A 39 16.10 6.98 28.32
C ASN A 39 14.84 6.33 28.87
N PRO A 40 14.37 6.70 30.06
CA PRO A 40 13.21 6.07 30.68
C PRO A 40 11.89 6.68 30.20
N PHE A 41 10.88 5.84 30.19
CA PHE A 41 9.50 6.27 30.33
C PHE A 41 9.21 6.36 31.82
N THR A 42 8.76 7.51 32.31
CA THR A 42 8.54 7.75 33.73
C THR A 42 7.07 7.92 34.07
N ILE A 43 6.68 7.36 35.21
CA ILE A 43 5.36 7.47 35.79
C ILE A 43 5.49 8.17 37.15
N ASP A 44 4.76 9.28 37.33
CA ASP A 44 4.61 9.99 38.60
C ASP A 44 3.14 10.06 39.00
N GLY A 45 2.85 10.00 40.30
CA GLY A 45 1.51 10.13 40.81
C GLY A 45 1.05 8.99 41.70
N ASN A 46 -0.24 8.72 41.74
CA ASN A 46 -0.78 7.68 42.62
C ASN A 46 -2.03 7.01 42.04
N VAL A 47 -2.26 5.80 42.55
CA VAL A 47 -3.55 5.09 42.42
C VAL A 47 -4.14 4.99 43.86
N ASP A 48 -5.31 5.49 44.03
CA ASP A 48 -6.00 5.60 45.33
C ASP A 48 -7.06 4.51 45.47
N PHE A 49 -6.87 3.67 46.50
CA PHE A 49 -7.74 2.54 46.81
C PHE A 49 -8.56 2.77 48.09
N ARG A 50 -8.65 4.03 48.62
CA ARG A 50 -9.48 4.34 49.80
C ARG A 50 -10.95 3.98 49.59
N ASN A 51 -11.44 4.13 48.37
CA ASN A 51 -12.69 3.51 47.91
C ASN A 51 -12.37 2.29 47.07
N MET A 52 -12.45 1.10 47.64
CA MET A 52 -12.13 -0.16 46.95
C MET A 52 -13.12 -0.52 45.82
N ASP A 53 -14.37 -0.02 45.92
CA ASP A 53 -15.39 -0.24 44.89
C ASP A 53 -15.13 0.62 43.65
N ARG A 54 -14.41 1.74 43.80
CA ARG A 54 -14.09 2.64 42.71
C ARG A 54 -12.71 3.28 42.89
N PRO A 55 -11.63 2.52 42.71
CA PRO A 55 -10.28 3.06 42.81
C PRO A 55 -10.05 4.14 41.73
N THR A 56 -9.23 5.13 42.03
CA THR A 56 -8.95 6.25 41.11
C THR A 56 -7.46 6.38 40.86
N ALA A 57 -7.08 6.73 39.61
CA ALA A 57 -5.71 7.06 39.25
C ALA A 57 -5.54 8.57 39.00
N ASN A 58 -4.37 9.09 39.39
CA ASN A 58 -3.89 10.41 39.02
C ASN A 58 -2.40 10.30 38.70
N LEU A 59 -2.09 10.08 37.44
CA LEU A 59 -0.74 9.78 36.96
C LEU A 59 -0.30 10.82 35.93
N THR A 60 0.98 11.13 35.94
CA THR A 60 1.67 11.89 34.92
C THR A 60 2.69 10.97 34.26
N LEU A 61 2.62 10.89 32.94
CA LEU A 61 3.49 10.08 32.10
C LEU A 61 4.44 11.00 31.33
N ARG A 62 5.75 10.73 31.39
CA ARG A 62 6.75 11.49 30.65
C ARG A 62 7.79 10.57 30.05
N ALA A 63 8.16 10.90 28.83
CA ALA A 63 9.27 10.26 28.14
C ALA A 63 10.01 11.31 27.31
N GLN A 64 11.31 11.17 27.17
CA GLN A 64 12.11 12.03 26.32
C GLN A 64 13.10 11.15 25.55
N ASN A 65 13.05 11.24 24.23
CA ASN A 65 13.78 10.39 23.30
C ASN A 65 13.73 8.91 23.71
N TYR A 66 12.52 8.47 24.04
CA TYR A 66 12.25 7.12 24.49
C TYR A 66 12.09 6.18 23.29
N THR A 67 12.74 5.02 23.34
CA THR A 67 12.56 4.00 22.33
C THR A 67 11.27 3.24 22.60
N LEU A 68 10.18 3.64 21.95
CA LEU A 68 8.87 3.00 22.11
C LEU A 68 8.84 1.59 21.50
N LEU A 69 9.50 1.42 20.36
CA LEU A 69 9.64 0.16 19.65
C LEU A 69 11.11 -0.03 19.24
N ASP A 70 11.63 -1.23 19.44
CA ASP A 70 12.89 -1.70 18.86
C ASP A 70 12.73 -3.18 18.56
N ALA A 71 12.06 -3.47 17.45
CA ALA A 71 11.67 -4.80 17.04
C ALA A 71 12.45 -5.22 15.79
N PRO A 72 13.22 -6.30 15.85
CA PRO A 72 13.83 -6.89 14.67
C PRO A 72 12.74 -7.53 13.80
N ARG A 73 12.98 -7.60 12.51
CA ARG A 73 12.09 -8.29 11.59
C ARG A 73 12.10 -9.80 11.86
N THR A 74 10.92 -10.38 11.96
CA THR A 74 10.67 -11.82 11.94
C THR A 74 9.68 -12.18 10.82
N ARG A 75 9.47 -13.47 10.55
CA ARG A 75 8.47 -13.89 9.54
C ARG A 75 7.03 -13.52 9.93
N GLU A 76 6.77 -13.39 11.23
CA GLU A 76 5.45 -13.10 11.80
C GLU A 76 5.27 -11.61 12.18
N SER A 77 6.30 -10.78 11.94
CA SER A 77 6.22 -9.37 12.31
C SER A 77 5.29 -8.61 11.38
N MET A 78 4.21 -8.06 11.91
CA MET A 78 3.37 -7.06 11.23
C MET A 78 3.99 -5.66 11.30
N LEU A 79 4.81 -5.39 12.33
CA LEU A 79 5.49 -4.13 12.54
C LEU A 79 6.91 -4.40 13.01
N TYR A 80 7.91 -3.76 12.41
CA TYR A 80 9.30 -3.86 12.82
C TYR A 80 10.06 -2.55 12.56
N GLY A 81 11.22 -2.40 13.19
CA GLY A 81 12.03 -1.18 13.13
C GLY A 81 12.12 -0.48 14.48
N LYS A 82 12.31 0.82 14.45
CA LYS A 82 12.50 1.63 15.68
C LYS A 82 11.56 2.83 15.68
N ILE A 83 10.93 3.06 16.83
CA ILE A 83 10.10 4.22 17.09
C ILE A 83 10.65 4.97 18.29
N PHE A 84 10.93 6.25 18.11
CA PHE A 84 11.42 7.15 19.16
C PHE A 84 10.41 8.24 19.41
N VAL A 85 10.10 8.49 20.68
CA VAL A 85 9.07 9.45 21.06
C VAL A 85 9.49 10.34 22.22
N ASP A 86 8.98 11.58 22.20
CA ASP A 86 8.75 12.39 23.39
C ASP A 86 7.27 12.29 23.77
N LEU A 87 6.99 12.08 25.04
CA LEU A 87 5.63 11.99 25.56
C LEU A 87 5.44 12.84 26.80
N ASN A 88 4.35 13.56 26.87
CA ASN A 88 3.86 14.20 28.08
C ASN A 88 2.34 14.02 28.16
N ALA A 89 1.88 13.21 29.10
CA ALA A 89 0.48 12.90 29.24
C ALA A 89 0.05 12.79 30.70
N THR A 90 -1.24 12.97 30.95
CA THR A 90 -1.87 12.75 32.25
C THR A 90 -2.95 11.69 32.11
N VAL A 91 -3.04 10.81 33.11
CA VAL A 91 -4.08 9.80 33.22
C VAL A 91 -4.83 10.02 34.53
N ARG A 92 -6.12 10.25 34.46
CA ARG A 92 -6.95 10.56 35.62
C ARG A 92 -8.30 9.86 35.55
N GLY A 93 -8.86 9.62 36.75
CA GLY A 93 -10.22 9.09 36.88
C GLY A 93 -10.27 7.72 37.52
N PRO A 94 -11.46 7.17 37.63
CA PRO A 94 -11.65 5.81 38.14
C PRO A 94 -11.03 4.78 37.16
N LEU A 95 -10.57 3.65 37.71
CA LEU A 95 -9.86 2.63 36.88
C LEU A 95 -10.75 2.00 35.80
N ASP A 96 -12.07 2.08 35.98
CA ASP A 96 -13.10 1.64 35.03
C ASP A 96 -13.49 2.71 33.99
N GLY A 97 -12.92 3.93 34.09
CA GLY A 97 -13.23 5.07 33.22
C GLY A 97 -12.11 6.10 33.23
N LEU A 98 -10.91 5.67 32.88
CA LEU A 98 -9.72 6.52 32.82
C LEU A 98 -9.82 7.56 31.71
N THR A 99 -9.39 8.77 32.00
CA THR A 99 -9.22 9.82 31.01
C THR A 99 -7.73 10.08 30.79
N MET A 100 -7.25 9.92 29.56
CA MET A 100 -5.87 10.23 29.17
C MET A 100 -5.84 11.45 28.25
N ARG A 101 -5.01 12.41 28.56
CA ARG A 101 -4.80 13.64 27.75
C ARG A 101 -3.32 13.94 27.67
N GLY A 102 -2.83 14.31 26.49
CA GLY A 102 -1.41 14.65 26.34
C GLY A 102 -0.98 14.92 24.91
N ASN A 103 0.31 15.02 24.76
CA ASN A 103 0.97 15.17 23.48
C ASN A 103 2.10 14.17 23.33
N MET A 104 2.32 13.72 22.11
CA MET A 104 3.40 12.82 21.71
C MET A 104 4.08 13.39 20.46
N ASN A 105 5.39 13.44 20.49
CA ASN A 105 6.19 13.78 19.31
C ASN A 105 6.89 12.52 18.81
N LEU A 106 6.66 12.15 17.57
CA LEU A 106 7.41 11.13 16.87
C LEU A 106 8.69 11.75 16.32
N LEU A 107 9.84 11.26 16.77
CA LEU A 107 11.12 11.89 16.49
C LEU A 107 11.70 11.44 15.15
N GLY A 108 12.48 12.32 14.51
CA GLY A 108 13.01 12.13 13.15
C GLY A 108 13.97 10.95 12.96
N ASN A 109 14.47 10.35 14.04
CA ASN A 109 15.24 9.10 14.00
C ASN A 109 14.36 7.84 13.97
N THR A 110 13.04 7.99 13.92
CA THR A 110 12.08 6.89 13.75
C THR A 110 12.15 6.34 12.34
N ASP A 111 12.25 5.02 12.27
CA ASP A 111 12.30 4.24 11.03
C ASP A 111 11.55 2.93 11.27
N VAL A 112 10.34 2.84 10.79
CA VAL A 112 9.42 1.74 11.05
C VAL A 112 8.79 1.21 9.78
N THR A 113 8.66 -0.11 9.71
CA THR A 113 8.04 -0.80 8.58
C THR A 113 6.81 -1.56 9.05
N TYR A 114 5.71 -1.31 8.37
CA TYR A 114 4.47 -2.07 8.49
C TYR A 114 4.39 -3.10 7.35
N VAL A 115 4.02 -4.34 7.67
CA VAL A 115 3.86 -5.42 6.69
C VAL A 115 2.36 -5.60 6.43
N LEU A 116 1.92 -5.24 5.22
CA LEU A 116 0.57 -5.50 4.79
C LEU A 116 0.47 -6.96 4.32
N THR A 117 -0.17 -7.80 5.13
CA THR A 117 -0.39 -9.23 4.80
C THR A 117 -1.54 -9.42 3.80
N ASP A 118 -2.52 -8.50 3.79
CA ASP A 118 -3.72 -8.55 2.95
C ASP A 118 -3.91 -7.20 2.25
N SER A 119 -2.94 -6.80 1.41
CA SER A 119 -3.05 -5.53 0.71
C SER A 119 -3.94 -5.66 -0.53
N PRO A 120 -4.99 -4.81 -0.69
CA PRO A 120 -5.75 -4.74 -1.93
C PRO A 120 -4.90 -4.26 -3.12
N LEU A 121 -3.64 -3.88 -2.87
CA LEU A 121 -2.65 -3.50 -3.87
C LEU A 121 -1.78 -4.67 -4.32
N THR A 122 -1.89 -5.85 -3.73
CA THR A 122 -1.15 -7.04 -4.20
C THR A 122 -1.77 -7.56 -5.49
N VAL A 123 -0.93 -7.83 -6.46
CA VAL A 123 -1.34 -8.36 -7.78
C VAL A 123 -2.02 -9.72 -7.64
N GLU A 124 -1.69 -10.49 -6.59
CA GLU A 124 -2.28 -11.79 -6.30
C GLU A 124 -3.76 -11.70 -5.92
N ASP A 125 -4.17 -10.67 -5.17
CA ASP A 125 -5.58 -10.50 -4.76
C ASP A 125 -6.48 -10.08 -5.93
N ARG A 126 -5.99 -9.27 -6.86
CA ARG A 126 -6.78 -8.90 -8.05
C ARG A 126 -6.99 -10.06 -9.02
N LEU A 127 -6.07 -11.02 -9.08
CA LEU A 127 -6.28 -12.27 -9.85
C LEU A 127 -7.20 -13.24 -9.09
N GLY A 128 -7.23 -13.20 -7.76
CA GLY A 128 -8.14 -13.97 -6.91
C GLY A 128 -9.59 -13.49 -6.97
N GLU A 129 -9.83 -12.18 -7.09
CA GLU A 129 -11.17 -11.61 -7.27
C GLU A 129 -11.76 -11.88 -8.67
N LEU A 130 -10.92 -12.08 -9.69
CA LEU A 130 -11.36 -12.44 -11.05
C LEU A 130 -11.75 -13.91 -11.19
N VAL A 131 -11.45 -14.76 -10.19
CA VAL A 131 -11.79 -16.19 -10.19
C VAL A 131 -12.35 -16.57 -8.83
N THR A 132 -13.61 -16.19 -8.57
CA THR A 132 -14.34 -16.74 -7.43
C THR A 132 -14.77 -18.17 -7.77
N PHE A 133 -13.99 -19.15 -7.31
CA PHE A 133 -14.46 -20.53 -7.31
C PHE A 133 -15.60 -20.64 -6.29
N THR A 134 -16.84 -20.57 -6.74
CA THR A 134 -17.98 -20.97 -5.91
C THR A 134 -17.93 -22.48 -5.69
N SER A 135 -17.29 -22.88 -4.61
CA SER A 135 -17.43 -24.22 -4.08
C SER A 135 -18.87 -24.39 -3.57
N PHE A 136 -19.63 -25.29 -4.14
CA PHE A 136 -21.01 -25.59 -3.79
C PHE A 136 -21.17 -26.38 -2.48
N THR A 137 -20.24 -26.29 -1.54
CA THR A 137 -20.37 -26.88 -0.21
C THR A 137 -19.75 -25.97 0.83
N ASP A 138 -20.63 -25.57 1.75
CA ASP A 138 -20.41 -24.87 3.02
C ASP A 138 -20.48 -23.34 2.99
N THR A 139 -21.70 -22.89 3.37
CA THR A 139 -21.94 -21.60 4.00
C THR A 139 -21.37 -21.56 5.43
N THR A 140 -20.05 -21.58 5.56
CA THR A 140 -19.39 -21.09 6.77
C THR A 140 -18.85 -19.70 6.45
N SER A 141 -19.48 -18.73 7.10
CA SER A 141 -19.05 -17.32 7.11
C SER A 141 -17.53 -17.23 7.18
N VAL A 142 -16.93 -16.61 6.16
CA VAL A 142 -15.57 -16.05 6.29
C VAL A 142 -15.67 -15.03 7.42
N GLN A 143 -15.25 -15.42 8.61
CA GLN A 143 -15.00 -14.47 9.68
C GLN A 143 -13.92 -13.54 9.15
N ALA A 144 -14.31 -12.29 8.87
CA ALA A 144 -13.34 -11.21 8.74
C ALA A 144 -12.40 -11.35 9.94
N THR A 145 -11.12 -11.45 9.69
CA THR A 145 -10.10 -11.49 10.74
C THR A 145 -10.25 -10.18 11.49
N GLU A 146 -10.95 -10.22 12.62
CA GLU A 146 -11.06 -9.07 13.49
C GLU A 146 -9.65 -8.68 13.88
N VAL A 147 -9.22 -7.49 13.46
CA VAL A 147 -8.03 -6.86 14.00
C VAL A 147 -8.22 -6.86 15.52
N PRO A 148 -7.30 -7.43 16.32
CA PRO A 148 -7.48 -7.50 17.75
C PRO A 148 -7.63 -6.09 18.28
N THR A 149 -8.87 -5.70 18.60
CA THR A 149 -9.16 -4.43 19.24
C THR A 149 -8.57 -4.51 20.64
N MET A 150 -7.51 -3.74 20.89
CA MET A 150 -7.01 -3.51 22.24
C MET A 150 -8.13 -2.82 23.01
N SER A 151 -8.92 -3.59 23.74
CA SER A 151 -9.87 -3.02 24.69
C SER A 151 -9.08 -2.46 25.87
N LEU A 152 -8.90 -1.15 25.91
CA LEU A 152 -8.32 -0.41 27.03
C LEU A 152 -9.37 -0.15 28.14
N GLY A 153 -10.40 -0.98 28.21
CA GLY A 153 -11.37 -1.04 29.31
C GLY A 153 -11.92 0.32 29.76
N GLY A 154 -12.80 0.94 28.97
CA GLY A 154 -13.49 2.18 29.38
C GLY A 154 -12.63 3.45 29.35
N MET A 155 -11.41 3.42 28.76
CA MET A 155 -10.53 4.59 28.68
C MET A 155 -11.02 5.60 27.64
N ASP A 156 -11.06 6.88 28.02
CA ASP A 156 -11.20 8.01 27.11
C ASP A 156 -9.83 8.67 26.89
N MET A 157 -9.27 8.54 25.67
CA MET A 157 -7.96 9.08 25.34
C MET A 157 -8.06 10.13 24.24
N LEU A 158 -7.39 11.25 24.44
CA LEU A 158 -7.13 12.25 23.40
C LEU A 158 -5.65 12.66 23.44
N MET A 159 -4.97 12.43 22.35
CA MET A 159 -3.54 12.71 22.18
C MET A 159 -3.32 13.56 20.94
N SER A 160 -2.60 14.67 21.09
CA SER A 160 -2.01 15.36 19.95
C SER A 160 -0.69 14.69 19.58
N VAL A 161 -0.54 14.31 18.33
CA VAL A 161 0.66 13.63 17.83
C VAL A 161 1.32 14.51 16.79
N HIS A 162 2.53 14.95 17.08
CA HIS A 162 3.39 15.62 16.12
C HIS A 162 4.38 14.62 15.52
N ILE A 163 4.48 14.58 14.21
CA ILE A 163 5.42 13.72 13.46
C ILE A 163 6.48 14.64 12.85
N ASP A 164 7.74 14.44 13.24
CA ASP A 164 8.89 15.16 12.67
C ASP A 164 9.06 14.82 11.18
N ASP A 165 9.45 15.80 10.38
CA ASP A 165 9.60 15.66 8.92
C ASP A 165 10.62 14.60 8.48
N ALA A 166 11.58 14.24 9.33
CA ALA A 166 12.59 13.23 9.04
C ALA A 166 12.16 11.78 9.42
N VAL A 167 10.92 11.60 9.86
CA VAL A 167 10.37 10.27 10.19
C VAL A 167 10.20 9.47 8.89
N ARG A 168 10.67 8.22 8.91
CA ARG A 168 10.51 7.28 7.80
C ARG A 168 9.49 6.21 8.14
N LEU A 169 8.41 6.21 7.35
CA LEU A 169 7.37 5.20 7.43
C LEU A 169 7.47 4.32 6.19
N ARG A 170 7.60 3.02 6.38
CA ARG A 170 7.65 2.04 5.30
C ARG A 170 6.47 1.10 5.35
N ALA A 171 6.03 0.65 4.18
CA ALA A 171 5.08 -0.44 4.06
C ALA A 171 5.62 -1.49 3.08
N ASP A 172 5.76 -2.73 3.53
CA ASP A 172 5.98 -3.87 2.65
C ASP A 172 4.62 -4.28 2.09
N LEU A 173 4.42 -4.10 0.77
CA LEU A 173 3.15 -4.36 0.08
C LEU A 173 3.07 -5.78 -0.45
N SER A 174 4.18 -6.52 -0.46
CA SER A 174 4.26 -7.91 -0.87
C SER A 174 5.13 -8.71 0.10
N PRO A 175 4.84 -10.02 0.29
CA PRO A 175 5.61 -10.87 1.21
C PRO A 175 7.09 -10.98 0.85
N ASP A 176 7.42 -10.95 -0.43
CA ASP A 176 8.78 -11.00 -0.97
C ASP A 176 9.48 -9.64 -0.98
N ARG A 177 8.77 -8.53 -0.60
CA ARG A 177 9.23 -7.13 -0.61
C ARG A 177 9.58 -6.59 -2.00
N SER A 178 9.17 -7.25 -3.05
CA SER A 178 9.32 -6.70 -4.40
C SER A 178 8.55 -5.39 -4.54
N SER A 179 7.38 -5.30 -3.90
CA SER A 179 6.58 -4.08 -3.81
C SER A 179 6.64 -3.48 -2.41
N ARG A 180 7.01 -2.21 -2.33
CA ARG A 180 7.14 -1.46 -1.07
C ARG A 180 6.94 0.03 -1.27
N VAL A 181 6.50 0.68 -0.21
CA VAL A 181 6.41 2.15 -0.11
C VAL A 181 7.30 2.62 1.01
N GLU A 182 8.01 3.70 0.78
CA GLU A 182 8.79 4.43 1.77
C GLU A 182 8.35 5.89 1.72
N LEU A 183 7.89 6.42 2.86
CA LEU A 183 7.41 7.79 3.02
C LEU A 183 8.32 8.50 4.00
N GLU A 184 8.78 9.68 3.63
CA GLU A 184 9.52 10.60 4.49
C GLU A 184 8.75 11.91 4.58
N GLY A 185 8.42 12.33 5.79
CA GLY A 185 7.60 13.51 6.00
C GLY A 185 7.06 13.60 7.41
N GLY A 186 6.22 14.59 7.65
CA GLY A 186 5.69 14.88 8.97
C GLY A 186 4.30 15.52 8.95
N GLY A 187 3.84 15.88 10.14
CA GLY A 187 2.54 16.53 10.31
C GLY A 187 1.97 16.43 11.69
N ASP A 188 0.80 17.01 11.86
CA ASP A 188 0.09 17.04 13.13
C ASP A 188 -1.20 16.23 13.04
N LEU A 189 -1.33 15.28 13.96
CA LEU A 189 -2.47 14.37 14.04
C LEU A 189 -3.11 14.45 15.44
N ASN A 190 -4.40 14.15 15.50
CA ASN A 190 -5.11 13.97 16.75
C ASN A 190 -5.63 12.53 16.81
N LEU A 191 -5.20 11.80 17.82
CA LEU A 191 -5.59 10.44 18.11
C LEU A 191 -6.61 10.45 19.23
N GLN A 192 -7.80 9.90 18.99
CA GLN A 192 -8.85 9.75 19.97
C GLN A 192 -9.23 8.27 20.10
N TYR A 193 -9.35 7.81 21.33
CA TYR A 193 -9.90 6.52 21.67
C TYR A 193 -11.06 6.71 22.66
N THR A 194 -12.22 6.18 22.32
CA THR A 194 -13.44 6.34 23.14
C THR A 194 -13.59 5.18 24.13
N PRO A 195 -14.36 5.36 25.24
CA PRO A 195 -14.68 4.28 26.16
C PRO A 195 -15.38 3.08 25.50
N GLN A 196 -16.02 3.27 24.36
CA GLN A 196 -16.68 2.23 23.58
C GLN A 196 -15.68 1.38 22.75
N GLY A 197 -14.43 1.83 22.66
CA GLY A 197 -13.38 1.13 21.92
C GLY A 197 -13.12 1.68 20.53
N ASP A 198 -13.78 2.79 20.16
CA ASP A 198 -13.58 3.39 18.84
C ASP A 198 -12.26 4.18 18.82
N LEU A 199 -11.40 3.83 17.88
CA LEU A 199 -10.16 4.54 17.60
C LEU A 199 -10.35 5.43 16.39
N THR A 200 -10.13 6.73 16.54
CA THR A 200 -10.17 7.69 15.44
C THR A 200 -8.88 8.48 15.35
N LEU A 201 -8.48 8.76 14.11
CA LEU A 201 -7.33 9.57 13.77
C LEU A 201 -7.78 10.73 12.87
N SER A 202 -7.33 11.94 13.14
CA SER A 202 -7.59 13.10 12.30
C SER A 202 -6.34 13.94 12.13
N GLY A 203 -6.18 14.55 10.96
CA GLY A 203 -5.03 15.39 10.65
C GLY A 203 -4.34 14.97 9.35
N ARG A 204 -3.23 15.65 9.04
CA ARG A 204 -2.50 15.47 7.78
C ARG A 204 -1.05 15.08 8.03
N TYR A 205 -0.59 14.12 7.23
CA TYR A 205 0.81 13.80 7.05
C TYR A 205 1.26 14.23 5.65
N THR A 206 2.22 15.14 5.57
CA THR A 206 2.74 15.69 4.32
C THR A 206 4.11 15.11 4.02
N LEU A 207 4.29 14.64 2.78
CA LEU A 207 5.55 14.08 2.32
C LEU A 207 6.51 15.19 1.92
N ILE A 208 7.76 15.07 2.35
CA ILE A 208 8.90 15.82 1.84
C ILE A 208 9.70 14.99 0.83
N GLY A 209 9.53 13.66 0.86
CA GLY A 209 10.18 12.71 -0.02
C GLY A 209 9.66 11.29 0.15
N GLY A 210 10.38 10.35 -0.43
CA GLY A 210 10.08 8.92 -0.36
C GLY A 210 10.02 8.26 -1.72
N MET A 211 9.86 6.95 -1.71
CA MET A 211 9.79 6.16 -2.93
C MET A 211 8.69 5.11 -2.87
N MET A 212 8.19 4.75 -4.02
CA MET A 212 7.31 3.60 -4.21
C MET A 212 7.95 2.64 -5.22
N LYS A 213 8.25 1.43 -4.77
CA LYS A 213 8.66 0.34 -5.64
C LYS A 213 7.48 -0.58 -5.82
N TYR A 214 6.97 -0.68 -7.03
CA TYR A 214 5.72 -1.37 -7.29
C TYR A 214 5.70 -2.04 -8.67
N ALA A 215 5.20 -3.29 -8.71
CA ALA A 215 4.94 -4.01 -9.93
C ALA A 215 3.45 -3.92 -10.27
N LEU A 216 3.13 -3.29 -11.38
CA LEU A 216 1.77 -3.29 -11.94
C LEU A 216 1.58 -4.52 -12.84
N PRO A 217 0.35 -4.99 -13.06
CA PRO A 217 0.09 -6.24 -13.80
C PRO A 217 0.74 -6.33 -15.19
N VAL A 218 0.96 -5.19 -15.86
CA VAL A 218 1.55 -5.10 -17.20
C VAL A 218 2.84 -4.29 -17.25
N ILE A 219 3.26 -3.74 -16.11
CA ILE A 219 4.44 -2.89 -16.01
C ILE A 219 5.45 -3.61 -15.12
N PRO A 220 6.70 -3.82 -15.62
CA PRO A 220 7.74 -4.42 -14.79
C PRO A 220 7.98 -3.57 -13.53
N LEU A 221 8.55 -4.19 -12.51
CA LEU A 221 8.86 -3.54 -11.25
C LEU A 221 9.57 -2.20 -11.49
N LYS A 222 8.92 -1.11 -11.10
CA LYS A 222 9.38 0.27 -11.27
C LYS A 222 9.54 0.97 -9.93
N GLU A 223 10.40 1.98 -9.93
CA GLU A 223 10.69 2.78 -8.75
C GLU A 223 10.31 4.23 -9.02
N PHE A 224 9.29 4.70 -8.31
CA PHE A 224 8.78 6.06 -8.41
C PHE A 224 9.21 6.87 -7.21
N GLN A 225 9.60 8.12 -7.42
CA GLN A 225 9.91 9.08 -6.37
C GLN A 225 8.67 9.92 -6.06
N PHE A 226 8.28 10.00 -4.79
CA PHE A 226 7.16 10.86 -4.39
C PHE A 226 7.48 12.33 -4.57
N VAL A 227 6.52 13.05 -5.10
CA VAL A 227 6.60 14.50 -5.27
C VAL A 227 6.37 15.17 -3.91
N ASN A 228 7.23 16.12 -3.57
CA ASN A 228 7.11 16.94 -2.37
C ASN A 228 5.73 17.64 -2.34
N GLY A 229 5.09 17.65 -1.17
CA GLY A 229 3.74 18.19 -0.99
C GLY A 229 2.62 17.17 -1.24
N SER A 230 2.93 15.94 -1.64
CA SER A 230 1.99 14.82 -1.56
C SER A 230 1.58 14.61 -0.10
N TYR A 231 0.33 14.17 0.16
CA TYR A 231 -0.14 14.04 1.54
C TYR A 231 -1.15 12.93 1.73
N VAL A 232 -1.30 12.54 3.00
CA VAL A 232 -2.29 11.59 3.50
C VAL A 232 -3.12 12.28 4.58
N ASP A 233 -4.45 12.27 4.44
CA ASP A 233 -5.39 12.88 5.38
C ASP A 233 -6.22 11.82 6.09
N TRP A 234 -6.26 11.91 7.42
CA TRP A 234 -7.17 11.13 8.25
C TRP A 234 -8.34 11.99 8.71
N THR A 235 -9.55 11.44 8.61
CA THR A 235 -10.80 12.08 9.03
C THR A 235 -11.68 11.17 9.90
N GLY A 236 -11.06 10.21 10.58
CA GLY A 236 -11.75 9.23 11.45
C GLY A 236 -11.06 7.87 11.45
N ASN A 237 -11.40 6.96 10.57
CA ASN A 237 -10.82 5.61 10.54
C ASN A 237 -9.31 5.65 10.24
N PRO A 238 -8.44 5.20 11.18
CA PRO A 238 -7.00 5.18 10.97
C PRO A 238 -6.54 4.29 9.81
N MET A 239 -7.32 3.24 9.50
CA MET A 239 -6.97 2.26 8.46
C MET A 239 -7.44 2.67 7.07
N ASN A 240 -8.24 3.74 6.95
CA ASN A 240 -8.78 4.20 5.67
C ASN A 240 -8.63 5.72 5.47
N PRO A 241 -7.37 6.22 5.37
CA PRO A 241 -7.11 7.62 5.06
C PRO A 241 -7.49 7.99 3.63
N SER A 242 -7.63 9.29 3.40
CA SER A 242 -7.68 9.88 2.05
C SER A 242 -6.26 10.13 1.55
N LEU A 243 -5.98 9.68 0.33
CA LEU A 243 -4.69 9.81 -0.34
C LEU A 243 -4.72 10.97 -1.32
N ASN A 244 -3.64 11.71 -1.40
CA ASN A 244 -3.33 12.65 -2.47
C ASN A 244 -1.82 12.59 -2.73
N LEU A 245 -1.41 11.50 -3.36
CA LEU A 245 -0.02 11.17 -3.60
C LEU A 245 0.26 11.29 -5.09
N THR A 246 1.40 11.86 -5.44
CA THR A 246 1.95 11.85 -6.79
C THR A 246 3.37 11.33 -6.73
N ALA A 247 3.67 10.35 -7.58
CA ALA A 247 5.00 9.79 -7.69
C ALA A 247 5.44 9.78 -9.16
N THR A 248 6.72 10.02 -9.42
CA THR A 248 7.26 10.21 -10.76
C THR A 248 8.46 9.30 -10.99
N GLU A 249 8.53 8.67 -12.15
CA GLU A 249 9.70 7.99 -12.68
C GLU A 249 10.19 8.72 -13.93
N ARG A 250 11.50 8.92 -14.04
CA ARG A 250 12.13 9.50 -15.24
C ARG A 250 12.56 8.39 -16.18
N VAL A 251 11.98 8.39 -17.38
CA VAL A 251 12.26 7.42 -18.44
C VAL A 251 12.90 8.16 -19.62
N ARG A 252 14.00 7.60 -20.16
CA ARG A 252 14.64 8.11 -21.36
C ARG A 252 14.24 7.28 -22.56
N ALA A 253 13.63 7.91 -23.56
CA ALA A 253 13.16 7.24 -24.76
C ALA A 253 13.57 7.96 -26.04
N SER A 254 13.66 7.20 -27.13
CA SER A 254 13.94 7.75 -28.46
C SER A 254 12.66 8.34 -29.06
N VAL A 255 12.77 9.54 -29.62
CA VAL A 255 11.72 10.23 -30.38
C VAL A 255 12.19 10.43 -31.81
N SER A 256 11.34 10.13 -32.77
CA SER A 256 11.62 10.36 -34.19
C SER A 256 11.51 11.86 -34.55
N ASP A 257 12.47 12.40 -35.28
CA ASP A 257 12.49 13.80 -35.71
C ASP A 257 11.74 14.06 -37.05
N GLY A 258 10.75 13.24 -37.38
CA GLY A 258 9.92 13.39 -38.60
C GLY A 258 10.44 12.62 -39.80
N ASP A 259 10.15 13.11 -41.03
CA ASP A 259 10.38 12.40 -42.30
C ASP A 259 11.86 12.19 -42.66
N ASP A 260 12.80 12.86 -42.02
CA ASP A 260 14.24 12.77 -42.32
C ASP A 260 14.97 11.62 -41.63
N GLY A 261 14.26 10.75 -40.90
CA GLY A 261 14.81 9.51 -40.32
C GLY A 261 15.78 9.73 -39.15
N GLY A 262 15.88 10.95 -38.62
CA GLY A 262 16.62 11.25 -37.38
C GLY A 262 15.88 10.79 -36.14
N SER A 263 16.62 10.43 -35.12
CA SER A 263 16.04 10.18 -33.79
C SER A 263 16.87 10.84 -32.70
N ARG A 264 16.20 11.38 -31.68
CA ARG A 264 16.85 11.96 -30.53
C ARG A 264 16.33 11.35 -29.24
N MET A 265 17.17 11.37 -28.21
CA MET A 265 16.79 10.88 -26.88
C MET A 265 16.16 11.99 -26.07
N VAL A 266 14.96 11.75 -25.54
CA VAL A 266 14.20 12.69 -24.72
C VAL A 266 13.98 12.09 -23.33
N ASN A 267 14.07 12.93 -22.30
CA ASN A 267 13.71 12.57 -20.93
C ASN A 267 12.22 12.83 -20.72
N PHE A 268 11.52 11.79 -20.31
CA PHE A 268 10.10 11.86 -19.97
C PHE A 268 9.93 11.68 -18.47
N ASP A 269 9.05 12.45 -17.88
CA ASP A 269 8.58 12.25 -16.52
C ASP A 269 7.21 11.54 -16.58
N VAL A 270 7.18 10.29 -16.16
CA VAL A 270 5.96 9.49 -16.03
C VAL A 270 5.46 9.59 -14.61
N SER A 271 4.28 10.16 -14.42
CA SER A 271 3.69 10.37 -13.10
C SER A 271 2.51 9.43 -12.85
N ILE A 272 2.44 8.90 -11.64
CA ILE A 272 1.28 8.20 -11.09
C ILE A 272 0.67 9.10 -10.02
N SER A 273 -0.63 9.42 -10.15
CA SER A 273 -1.38 10.05 -9.08
C SER A 273 -2.31 9.04 -8.43
N ILE A 274 -2.24 8.97 -7.10
CA ILE A 274 -3.04 8.08 -6.26
C ILE A 274 -3.92 8.97 -5.38
N LYS A 275 -5.22 8.93 -5.60
CA LYS A 275 -6.20 9.76 -4.90
C LYS A 275 -7.28 8.91 -4.25
N ASN A 276 -8.19 9.57 -3.52
CA ASN A 276 -9.30 8.97 -2.80
C ASN A 276 -8.88 8.15 -1.56
N ARG A 277 -9.80 7.35 -1.03
CA ARG A 277 -9.56 6.54 0.17
C ARG A 277 -8.70 5.32 -0.13
N LEU A 278 -7.91 4.90 0.85
CA LEU A 278 -7.01 3.75 0.72
C LEU A 278 -7.74 2.45 0.34
N GLU A 279 -8.97 2.25 0.80
CA GLU A 279 -9.80 1.08 0.44
C GLU A 279 -10.21 1.07 -1.05
N ASN A 280 -10.34 2.24 -1.67
CA ASN A 280 -10.72 2.38 -3.08
C ASN A 280 -9.91 3.51 -3.74
N PRO A 281 -8.61 3.30 -3.98
CA PRO A 281 -7.73 4.32 -4.53
C PRO A 281 -7.98 4.51 -6.03
N ASP A 282 -7.99 5.75 -6.45
CA ASP A 282 -8.02 6.19 -7.85
C ASP A 282 -6.59 6.33 -8.36
N LEU A 283 -6.27 5.60 -9.43
CA LEU A 283 -4.95 5.61 -10.06
C LEU A 283 -5.05 6.30 -11.42
N SER A 284 -4.30 7.35 -11.63
CA SER A 284 -4.18 8.01 -12.93
C SER A 284 -2.72 8.19 -13.32
N PHE A 285 -2.46 8.03 -14.62
CA PHE A 285 -1.12 8.17 -15.21
C PHE A 285 -1.06 9.42 -16.05
N ASN A 286 0.09 10.06 -16.04
CA ASN A 286 0.37 11.20 -16.90
C ASN A 286 1.80 11.14 -17.44
N LEU A 287 2.01 11.70 -18.63
CA LEU A 287 3.29 11.79 -19.30
C LEU A 287 3.61 13.24 -19.59
N SER A 288 4.83 13.64 -19.28
CA SER A 288 5.37 14.96 -19.61
C SER A 288 6.82 14.90 -20.07
N ALA A 289 7.23 15.88 -20.85
CA ALA A 289 8.61 16.01 -21.35
C ALA A 289 9.09 17.45 -21.09
N PRO A 290 9.33 17.84 -19.81
CA PRO A 290 9.57 19.26 -19.46
C PRO A 290 10.84 19.85 -20.05
N GLU A 291 11.80 19.01 -20.47
CA GLU A 291 13.07 19.42 -21.06
C GLU A 291 13.02 19.53 -22.60
N ASP A 292 11.89 19.12 -23.23
CA ASP A 292 11.69 19.14 -24.68
C ASP A 292 10.37 19.83 -25.05
N ALA A 293 10.45 21.11 -25.50
CA ALA A 293 9.29 21.93 -25.78
C ALA A 293 8.41 21.36 -26.93
N THR A 294 9.03 20.69 -27.92
CA THR A 294 8.30 20.12 -29.06
C THR A 294 7.44 18.96 -28.60
N VAL A 295 8.05 17.99 -27.92
CA VAL A 295 7.33 16.82 -27.39
C VAL A 295 6.32 17.22 -26.32
N GLN A 296 6.66 18.20 -25.47
CA GLN A 296 5.72 18.73 -24.48
C GLN A 296 4.49 19.38 -25.14
N GLY A 297 4.68 20.08 -26.28
CA GLY A 297 3.59 20.63 -27.06
C GLY A 297 2.69 19.54 -27.69
N GLU A 298 3.28 18.47 -28.19
CA GLU A 298 2.54 17.31 -28.69
C GLU A 298 1.70 16.65 -27.58
N LEU A 299 2.33 16.41 -26.40
CA LEU A 299 1.65 15.82 -25.24
C LEU A 299 0.51 16.73 -24.73
N ALA A 300 0.68 18.07 -24.78
CA ALA A 300 -0.36 19.01 -24.39
C ALA A 300 -1.56 18.99 -25.34
N GLY A 301 -1.37 18.63 -26.61
CA GLY A 301 -2.44 18.45 -27.60
C GLY A 301 -3.24 17.15 -27.45
N MET A 302 -2.73 16.17 -26.68
CA MET A 302 -3.41 14.90 -26.42
C MET A 302 -4.49 15.03 -25.35
N SER A 303 -5.52 14.23 -25.44
CA SER A 303 -6.48 14.02 -24.33
C SER A 303 -5.78 13.41 -23.10
N ALA A 304 -6.43 13.52 -21.94
CA ALA A 304 -5.88 12.91 -20.71
C ALA A 304 -5.79 11.37 -20.82
N ASP A 305 -6.74 10.74 -21.51
CA ASP A 305 -6.75 9.30 -21.75
C ASP A 305 -5.59 8.85 -22.66
N GLU A 306 -5.34 9.60 -23.75
CA GLU A 306 -4.20 9.33 -24.64
C GLU A 306 -2.85 9.48 -23.92
N ARG A 307 -2.68 10.54 -23.12
CA ARG A 307 -1.47 10.70 -22.29
C ARG A 307 -1.31 9.57 -21.29
N SER A 308 -2.39 9.12 -20.68
CA SER A 308 -2.37 7.99 -19.75
C SER A 308 -1.96 6.70 -20.44
N LYS A 309 -2.48 6.42 -21.61
CA LYS A 309 -2.09 5.26 -22.45
C LYS A 309 -0.62 5.33 -22.84
N GLN A 310 -0.12 6.50 -23.26
CA GLN A 310 1.29 6.70 -23.58
C GLN A 310 2.20 6.51 -22.36
N ALA A 311 1.78 7.01 -21.19
CA ALA A 311 2.51 6.82 -19.94
C ALA A 311 2.65 5.34 -19.58
N ILE A 312 1.55 4.59 -19.62
CA ILE A 312 1.54 3.14 -19.35
C ILE A 312 2.41 2.39 -20.36
N THR A 313 2.29 2.72 -21.64
CA THR A 313 3.10 2.12 -22.70
C THR A 313 4.59 2.38 -22.47
N MET A 314 4.95 3.62 -22.12
CA MET A 314 6.35 3.97 -21.83
C MET A 314 6.90 3.23 -20.60
N LEU A 315 6.12 3.09 -19.53
CA LEU A 315 6.51 2.31 -18.36
C LEU A 315 6.74 0.83 -18.71
N ALA A 316 5.89 0.28 -19.57
CA ALA A 316 5.97 -1.12 -19.96
C ALA A 316 7.10 -1.40 -20.96
N THR A 317 7.30 -0.53 -21.95
CA THR A 317 8.17 -0.78 -23.11
C THR A 317 9.45 0.07 -23.13
N GLY A 318 9.47 1.20 -22.41
CA GLY A 318 10.53 2.21 -22.52
C GLY A 318 10.49 3.01 -23.83
N MET A 319 9.38 2.95 -24.59
CA MET A 319 9.27 3.59 -25.91
C MET A 319 8.18 4.65 -25.95
N TYR A 320 8.41 5.70 -26.75
CA TYR A 320 7.43 6.73 -27.08
C TYR A 320 6.84 6.45 -28.48
N LEU A 321 5.53 6.22 -28.57
CA LEU A 321 4.90 5.69 -29.78
C LEU A 321 4.04 6.68 -30.57
N TYR A 322 4.06 7.99 -30.23
CA TYR A 322 3.13 8.96 -30.81
C TYR A 322 3.23 9.10 -32.37
N ASN A 323 4.43 9.01 -32.94
CA ASN A 323 4.67 9.17 -34.36
C ASN A 323 4.69 7.88 -35.19
N SER A 324 4.40 6.74 -34.61
CA SER A 324 4.43 5.45 -35.31
C SER A 324 3.26 5.21 -36.31
N GLY A 325 2.38 6.21 -36.46
CA GLY A 325 1.18 6.11 -37.34
C GLY A 325 1.42 6.37 -38.83
N LYS A 326 2.59 6.85 -39.28
CA LYS A 326 2.85 7.20 -40.67
C LYS A 326 3.81 6.28 -41.43
N GLY A 327 4.37 5.26 -40.80
CA GLY A 327 5.27 4.36 -41.50
C GLY A 327 5.36 3.02 -40.77
N GLY A 328 4.66 2.01 -41.26
CA GLY A 328 4.90 0.57 -41.08
C GLY A 328 5.48 0.04 -39.77
N GLY A 329 5.19 0.69 -38.65
CA GLY A 329 5.75 0.39 -37.34
C GLY A 329 4.73 -0.26 -36.40
N LEU A 330 5.19 -0.70 -35.25
CA LEU A 330 4.41 -1.33 -34.20
C LEU A 330 3.24 -0.43 -33.76
N THR A 331 2.02 -0.90 -33.86
CA THR A 331 0.87 -0.24 -33.22
C THR A 331 0.99 -0.35 -31.70
N MET A 332 0.36 0.58 -30.97
CA MET A 332 0.36 0.52 -29.49
C MET A 332 -0.11 -0.85 -28.98
N GLY A 333 -1.13 -1.44 -29.61
CA GLY A 333 -1.62 -2.78 -29.28
C GLY A 333 -0.59 -3.88 -29.51
N SER A 334 0.16 -3.85 -30.63
CA SER A 334 1.19 -4.86 -30.91
C SER A 334 2.43 -4.73 -30.01
N ALA A 335 2.82 -3.50 -29.65
CA ALA A 335 3.93 -3.26 -28.73
C ALA A 335 3.57 -3.72 -27.30
N LEU A 336 2.39 -3.35 -26.80
CA LEU A 336 1.89 -3.83 -25.51
C LEU A 336 1.73 -5.35 -25.51
N ASN A 337 1.22 -5.94 -26.58
CA ASN A 337 1.06 -7.40 -26.68
C ASN A 337 2.40 -8.15 -26.62
N SER A 338 3.44 -7.66 -27.29
CA SER A 338 4.77 -8.27 -27.24
C SER A 338 5.41 -8.20 -25.84
N VAL A 339 5.23 -7.08 -25.13
CA VAL A 339 5.73 -6.92 -23.75
C VAL A 339 4.91 -7.74 -22.77
N LEU A 340 3.60 -7.75 -22.91
CA LEU A 340 2.71 -8.61 -22.12
C LEU A 340 3.09 -10.08 -22.27
N GLN A 341 3.31 -10.55 -23.50
CA GLN A 341 3.73 -11.94 -23.74
C GLN A 341 5.10 -12.25 -23.10
N SER A 342 6.06 -11.32 -23.17
CA SER A 342 7.38 -11.53 -22.56
C SER A 342 7.33 -11.58 -21.03
N GLN A 343 6.53 -10.70 -20.41
CA GLN A 343 6.33 -10.66 -18.96
C GLN A 343 5.53 -11.88 -18.46
N ILE A 344 4.48 -12.25 -19.17
CA ILE A 344 3.68 -13.44 -18.86
C ILE A 344 4.54 -14.70 -18.96
N ASN A 345 5.38 -14.80 -20.01
CA ASN A 345 6.31 -15.91 -20.14
C ASN A 345 7.35 -15.95 -19.00
N SER A 346 7.79 -14.79 -18.49
CA SER A 346 8.70 -14.73 -17.35
C SER A 346 8.02 -15.15 -16.03
N LEU A 347 6.75 -14.79 -15.84
CA LEU A 347 5.95 -15.17 -14.67
C LEU A 347 5.54 -16.65 -14.72
N THR A 348 5.13 -17.14 -15.89
CA THR A 348 4.74 -18.54 -16.08
C THR A 348 5.92 -19.50 -16.19
N GLY A 349 7.11 -19.00 -16.56
CA GLY A 349 8.36 -19.78 -16.57
C GLY A 349 8.73 -20.35 -15.20
N ASN A 350 8.24 -19.76 -14.13
CA ASN A 350 8.39 -20.24 -12.76
C ASN A 350 7.26 -21.19 -12.31
N LEU A 351 6.15 -21.26 -13.04
CA LEU A 351 5.04 -22.16 -12.76
C LEU A 351 5.25 -23.46 -13.55
N LYS A 352 5.75 -24.49 -12.90
CA LYS A 352 5.82 -25.83 -13.52
C LYS A 352 4.41 -26.23 -13.96
N ASN A 353 4.21 -26.46 -15.26
CA ASN A 353 2.97 -26.98 -15.88
C ASN A 353 1.81 -25.98 -16.07
N ALA A 354 2.03 -24.67 -16.01
CA ALA A 354 1.01 -23.68 -16.37
C ALA A 354 1.51 -22.72 -17.47
N SER A 355 0.60 -22.26 -18.33
CA SER A 355 0.85 -21.19 -19.29
C SER A 355 -0.31 -20.21 -19.34
N LEU A 356 -0.01 -18.92 -19.43
CA LEU A 356 -0.98 -17.85 -19.60
C LEU A 356 -0.59 -17.05 -20.84
N SER A 357 -1.53 -16.86 -21.78
CA SER A 357 -1.36 -15.95 -22.91
C SER A 357 -2.45 -14.88 -22.87
N VAL A 358 -2.08 -13.64 -23.14
CA VAL A 358 -3.00 -12.52 -23.24
C VAL A 358 -2.78 -11.83 -24.57
N GLY A 359 -3.85 -11.47 -25.26
CA GLY A 359 -3.83 -10.74 -26.53
C GLY A 359 -4.62 -9.45 -26.42
N ILE A 360 -4.15 -8.43 -27.12
CA ILE A 360 -4.87 -7.16 -27.31
C ILE A 360 -4.95 -6.92 -28.80
N GLU A 361 -6.16 -6.76 -29.33
CA GLU A 361 -6.40 -6.44 -30.75
C GLU A 361 -7.22 -5.16 -30.84
N ASP A 362 -6.70 -4.17 -31.58
CA ASP A 362 -7.44 -2.98 -31.95
C ASP A 362 -8.14 -3.19 -33.29
N ARG A 363 -9.45 -3.01 -33.33
CA ARG A 363 -10.24 -3.06 -34.53
C ARG A 363 -10.89 -1.71 -34.81
N THR A 364 -10.82 -1.26 -36.04
CA THR A 364 -11.55 -0.10 -36.50
C THR A 364 -12.67 -0.59 -37.42
N ALA A 365 -13.94 -0.30 -37.07
CA ALA A 365 -15.06 -0.67 -37.91
C ALA A 365 -14.97 0.09 -39.23
N ALA A 366 -14.94 -0.62 -40.34
CA ALA A 366 -14.75 -0.04 -41.70
C ALA A 366 -15.87 0.91 -42.12
N GLU A 367 -17.07 0.78 -41.56
CA GLU A 367 -18.25 1.57 -41.94
C GLU A 367 -18.51 2.76 -41.03
N THR A 368 -18.17 2.72 -39.76
CA THR A 368 -18.44 3.78 -38.76
C THR A 368 -17.24 4.52 -38.30
N GLY A 369 -16.02 4.00 -38.54
CA GLY A 369 -14.78 4.57 -38.03
C GLY A 369 -14.58 4.37 -36.50
N ASP A 370 -15.50 3.65 -35.85
CA ASP A 370 -15.44 3.40 -34.41
C ASP A 370 -14.28 2.46 -34.04
N LYS A 371 -13.55 2.82 -33.03
CA LYS A 371 -12.43 2.02 -32.50
C LYS A 371 -12.95 1.09 -31.41
N GLN A 372 -12.63 -0.19 -31.54
CA GLN A 372 -12.87 -1.23 -30.55
C GLN A 372 -11.57 -1.92 -30.19
N THR A 373 -11.30 -2.09 -28.91
CA THR A 373 -10.16 -2.85 -28.40
C THR A 373 -10.66 -4.15 -27.79
N ASP A 374 -10.16 -5.27 -28.30
CA ASP A 374 -10.47 -6.60 -27.84
C ASP A 374 -9.33 -7.12 -26.97
N TYR A 375 -9.65 -7.51 -25.76
CA TYR A 375 -8.73 -8.17 -24.82
C TYR A 375 -9.05 -9.65 -24.78
N SER A 376 -8.09 -10.50 -25.08
CA SER A 376 -8.24 -11.95 -25.00
C SER A 376 -7.25 -12.54 -24.00
N PHE A 377 -7.67 -13.57 -23.29
CA PHE A 377 -6.77 -14.33 -22.43
C PHE A 377 -6.98 -15.83 -22.64
N ARG A 378 -5.91 -16.61 -22.45
CA ARG A 378 -5.95 -18.05 -22.42
C ARG A 378 -5.00 -18.57 -21.35
N TYR A 379 -5.57 -19.21 -20.35
CA TYR A 379 -4.85 -19.90 -19.30
C TYR A 379 -4.89 -21.39 -19.54
N SER A 380 -3.77 -22.09 -19.44
CA SER A 380 -3.75 -23.54 -19.46
C SER A 380 -2.87 -24.10 -18.37
N GLN A 381 -3.35 -25.13 -17.69
CA GLN A 381 -2.62 -25.82 -16.65
C GLN A 381 -2.67 -27.32 -16.87
N ARG A 382 -1.50 -27.98 -16.72
CA ARG A 382 -1.34 -29.41 -16.84
C ARG A 382 -1.24 -30.05 -15.47
N PHE A 383 -1.91 -31.18 -15.31
CA PHE A 383 -1.96 -31.98 -14.08
C PHE A 383 -1.59 -33.43 -14.37
N PHE A 384 -1.24 -34.20 -13.33
CA PHE A 384 -1.00 -35.64 -13.39
C PHE A 384 0.03 -36.06 -14.44
N ASN A 385 1.23 -35.46 -14.43
CA ASN A 385 2.31 -35.73 -15.39
C ASN A 385 1.86 -35.50 -16.84
N ASP A 386 1.26 -34.35 -17.13
CA ASP A 386 0.75 -33.90 -18.42
C ASP A 386 -0.42 -34.71 -19.01
N ARG A 387 -1.06 -35.57 -18.20
CA ARG A 387 -2.22 -36.36 -18.66
C ARG A 387 -3.51 -35.57 -18.74
N VAL A 388 -3.68 -34.56 -17.88
CA VAL A 388 -4.87 -33.70 -17.86
C VAL A 388 -4.43 -32.26 -18.11
N GLN A 389 -5.05 -31.61 -19.09
CA GLN A 389 -4.85 -30.19 -19.35
C GLN A 389 -6.19 -29.46 -19.25
N ILE A 390 -6.25 -28.44 -18.42
CA ILE A 390 -7.39 -27.52 -18.35
C ILE A 390 -7.00 -26.26 -19.11
N ILE A 391 -7.85 -25.83 -20.05
CA ILE A 391 -7.67 -24.59 -20.82
C ILE A 391 -8.89 -23.71 -20.53
N ILE A 392 -8.67 -22.49 -20.09
CA ILE A 392 -9.69 -21.47 -19.87
C ILE A 392 -9.31 -20.28 -20.73
N GLY A 393 -10.21 -19.85 -21.59
CA GLY A 393 -10.04 -18.69 -22.45
C GLY A 393 -11.25 -17.78 -22.45
N GLY A 394 -11.01 -16.50 -22.68
CA GLY A 394 -12.08 -15.53 -22.76
C GLY A 394 -11.67 -14.28 -23.53
N LYS A 395 -12.67 -13.46 -23.87
CA LYS A 395 -12.52 -12.23 -24.61
C LYS A 395 -13.39 -11.14 -24.03
N VAL A 396 -12.84 -9.94 -23.89
CA VAL A 396 -13.56 -8.73 -23.47
C VAL A 396 -13.32 -7.65 -24.49
N SER A 397 -14.37 -6.99 -24.95
CA SER A 397 -14.29 -5.88 -25.89
C SER A 397 -14.57 -4.56 -25.18
N SER A 398 -13.80 -3.52 -25.50
CA SER A 398 -14.00 -2.15 -25.03
C SER A 398 -14.14 -1.22 -26.23
N GLY A 399 -15.15 -0.32 -26.23
CA GLY A 399 -15.43 0.64 -27.31
C GLY A 399 -16.91 0.99 -27.43
N ALA A 400 -17.25 1.88 -28.37
CA ALA A 400 -18.58 2.43 -28.50
C ALA A 400 -19.72 1.40 -28.81
N ASN A 401 -19.36 0.22 -29.32
CA ASN A 401 -20.27 -0.89 -29.64
C ASN A 401 -19.97 -2.17 -28.87
N ALA A 402 -19.26 -2.07 -27.76
CA ALA A 402 -18.94 -3.23 -26.92
C ALA A 402 -20.19 -3.68 -26.15
N THR A 403 -20.79 -4.80 -26.55
CA THR A 403 -21.78 -5.53 -25.75
C THR A 403 -21.01 -6.43 -24.77
N ASN A 404 -20.74 -5.91 -23.58
CA ASN A 404 -20.16 -6.70 -22.50
C ASN A 404 -21.30 -7.37 -21.70
N ASP A 405 -21.70 -8.57 -22.11
CA ASP A 405 -22.46 -9.46 -21.23
C ASP A 405 -21.47 -10.15 -20.29
N VAL A 406 -21.71 -10.03 -19.00
CA VAL A 406 -20.85 -10.64 -17.94
C VAL A 406 -20.78 -12.16 -18.11
N GLU A 407 -21.76 -12.78 -18.77
CA GLU A 407 -21.78 -14.21 -19.10
C GLU A 407 -20.80 -14.62 -20.21
N SER A 408 -20.28 -13.67 -21.00
CA SER A 408 -19.37 -13.93 -22.12
C SER A 408 -17.87 -13.73 -21.79
N PHE A 409 -17.53 -13.41 -20.53
CA PHE A 409 -16.13 -13.20 -20.13
C PHE A 409 -15.28 -14.48 -20.27
N ILE A 410 -15.88 -15.67 -20.13
CA ILE A 410 -15.23 -16.95 -20.33
C ILE A 410 -15.91 -17.62 -21.54
N ASP A 411 -15.28 -17.54 -22.72
CA ASP A 411 -15.82 -18.10 -23.96
C ASP A 411 -15.51 -19.59 -24.13
N ASN A 412 -14.48 -20.09 -23.47
CA ASN A 412 -14.01 -21.44 -23.71
C ASN A 412 -13.41 -22.06 -22.45
N ILE A 413 -14.01 -23.14 -21.99
CA ILE A 413 -13.41 -24.02 -20.99
C ILE A 413 -13.27 -25.40 -21.64
N SER A 414 -12.03 -25.87 -21.83
CA SER A 414 -11.78 -27.21 -22.34
C SER A 414 -10.95 -28.03 -21.36
N LEU A 415 -11.31 -29.29 -21.24
CA LEU A 415 -10.57 -30.31 -20.52
C LEU A 415 -10.04 -31.31 -21.53
N GLU A 416 -8.72 -31.36 -21.68
CA GLU A 416 -8.06 -32.32 -22.56
C GLU A 416 -7.46 -33.44 -21.72
N TYR A 417 -7.77 -34.67 -22.07
CA TYR A 417 -7.21 -35.86 -21.42
C TYR A 417 -6.40 -36.63 -22.44
N ARG A 418 -5.10 -36.85 -22.17
CA ARG A 418 -4.22 -37.63 -23.03
C ARG A 418 -4.23 -39.11 -22.59
N LEU A 419 -4.77 -39.99 -23.43
CA LEU A 419 -4.64 -41.42 -23.28
C LEU A 419 -3.25 -41.82 -23.74
N ASP A 420 -2.46 -42.44 -22.88
CA ASP A 420 -1.24 -43.12 -23.29
C ASP A 420 -1.64 -44.40 -24.07
N ASN A 421 -1.11 -44.55 -25.27
CA ASN A 421 -1.16 -45.83 -26.03
C ASN A 421 -0.10 -46.77 -25.50
#